data_a3df4605a0415d5e438f45170cabad05
#
_entry.id   a3df4605a0415d5e438f45170cabad05
#
_cell.length_a   1.000
_cell.length_b   1.000
_cell.length_c   1.000
_cell.angle_alpha   90.00
_cell.angle_beta   90.00
_cell.angle_gamma   90.00
#
_symmetry.space_group_name_H-M   'P 1'
#
loop_
_entity.id
_entity.type
_entity.pdbx_description
1 polymer ?
#
loop_
_entity_poly.entity_id
_entity_poly.type
_entity_poly.pdbx_seq_one_letter_code
_entity_poly.pdbx_strand_id
1 'polypeptide(L)'
;MSWFINTSIPSIHNLLPRLETAEAAWKFLADRYNCTNDSSLEFHIESKLYQMRQETGQSIFYFYSQASTMWEQLSAANPPLVCSKDIELFVKYRDRRKFMHFMMGLRKDFEPTRASLLSRSPTPSLDAAVKELISEENRRLTYHMSSSDHVLATPSPQPPITAFTAPP
;
A
#
# COMPACT_ATOMS: atom_id res chain seq x y z
N MET A 1 30.02 21.16 23.84
CA MET A 1 29.75 22.17 22.79
C MET A 1 30.69 22.10 21.60
N SER A 2 32.03 22.07 21.79
CA SER A 2 32.99 22.02 20.65
C SER A 2 32.74 20.90 19.65
N TRP A 3 32.39 19.69 20.08
CA TRP A 3 32.14 18.57 19.18
C TRP A 3 30.92 18.81 18.28
N PHE A 4 29.83 19.34 18.83
CA PHE A 4 28.61 19.69 18.09
C PHE A 4 28.89 20.73 17.00
N ILE A 5 29.68 21.72 17.32
CA ILE A 5 30.06 22.81 16.41
C ILE A 5 30.89 22.25 15.25
N ASN A 6 31.87 21.37 15.55
CA ASN A 6 32.81 20.85 14.55
C ASN A 6 32.19 19.79 13.63
N THR A 7 31.09 19.16 14.01
CA THR A 7 30.43 18.11 13.21
C THR A 7 29.20 18.61 12.45
N SER A 8 28.75 19.84 12.71
CA SER A 8 27.57 20.41 12.07
C SER A 8 27.89 21.07 10.73
N ILE A 9 26.97 20.98 9.78
CA ILE A 9 27.06 21.72 8.51
C ILE A 9 27.03 23.24 8.75
N PRO A 10 27.64 24.07 7.89
CA PRO A 10 27.79 25.51 8.10
C PRO A 10 26.50 26.27 8.42
N SER A 11 25.35 25.85 7.84
CA SER A 11 24.05 26.43 8.09
C SER A 11 23.55 26.21 9.52
N ILE A 12 23.92 25.10 10.16
CA ILE A 12 23.59 24.77 11.55
C ILE A 12 24.63 25.38 12.47
N HIS A 13 25.90 25.31 12.11
CA HIS A 13 27.01 25.91 12.86
C HIS A 13 26.72 27.38 13.24
N ASN A 14 26.24 28.18 12.33
CA ASN A 14 25.96 29.61 12.57
C ASN A 14 24.81 29.88 13.54
N LEU A 15 23.99 28.88 13.85
CA LEU A 15 22.85 28.97 14.76
C LEU A 15 23.21 28.58 16.22
N LEU A 16 24.28 27.81 16.40
CA LEU A 16 24.68 27.23 17.70
C LEU A 16 25.43 28.17 18.65
N PRO A 17 26.24 29.18 18.21
CA PRO A 17 27.09 29.99 19.11
C PRO A 17 26.34 30.81 20.17
N ARG A 18 25.02 30.98 20.02
CA ARG A 18 24.17 31.72 20.96
C ARG A 18 23.60 30.87 22.10
N LEU A 19 23.90 29.56 22.11
CA LEU A 19 23.32 28.62 23.05
C LEU A 19 24.40 28.17 24.06
N GLU A 20 24.11 28.34 25.35
CA GLU A 20 25.09 28.14 26.42
C GLU A 20 25.32 26.66 26.74
N THR A 21 24.33 25.79 26.48
CA THR A 21 24.41 24.36 26.80
C THR A 21 24.14 23.47 25.60
N ALA A 22 24.71 22.27 25.61
CA ALA A 22 24.44 21.25 24.58
C ALA A 22 22.96 20.83 24.56
N GLU A 23 22.30 20.81 25.71
CA GLU A 23 20.87 20.53 25.84
C GLU A 23 20.03 21.61 25.16
N ALA A 24 20.34 22.90 25.40
CA ALA A 24 19.65 24.01 24.75
C ALA A 24 19.86 23.98 23.22
N ALA A 25 21.08 23.61 22.77
CA ALA A 25 21.37 23.44 21.35
C ALA A 25 20.55 22.29 20.74
N TRP A 26 20.47 21.16 21.42
CA TRP A 26 19.69 20.02 20.99
C TRP A 26 18.20 20.34 20.92
N LYS A 27 17.66 20.95 21.98
CA LYS A 27 16.25 21.36 22.04
C LYS A 27 15.92 22.36 20.92
N PHE A 28 16.76 23.36 20.71
CA PHE A 28 16.59 24.32 19.62
C PHE A 28 16.59 23.66 18.25
N LEU A 29 17.50 22.70 18.02
CA LEU A 29 17.55 21.95 16.77
C LEU A 29 16.35 21.00 16.63
N ALA A 30 15.95 20.34 17.71
CA ALA A 30 14.76 19.49 17.71
C ALA A 30 13.50 20.31 17.39
N ASP A 31 13.28 21.46 18.04
CA ASP A 31 12.12 22.34 17.79
C ASP A 31 12.10 22.88 16.36
N ARG A 32 13.28 23.11 15.76
CA ARG A 32 13.40 23.69 14.42
C ARG A 32 13.40 22.67 13.29
N TYR A 33 13.97 21.48 13.52
CA TYR A 33 14.18 20.46 12.50
C TYR A 33 13.45 19.15 12.79
N ASN A 34 12.83 19.04 13.97
CA ASN A 34 12.00 17.90 14.28
C ASN A 34 10.63 18.11 13.61
N CYS A 35 10.53 17.63 12.37
CA CYS A 35 9.31 17.70 11.56
C CYS A 35 8.21 16.76 12.07
N THR A 36 8.13 16.50 13.38
CA THR A 36 7.07 15.65 13.97
C THR A 36 5.66 16.19 13.75
N ASN A 37 5.53 17.46 13.35
CA ASN A 37 4.28 18.10 12.97
C ASN A 37 4.42 18.87 11.64
N ASP A 38 5.11 18.31 10.66
CA ASP A 38 5.17 18.89 9.34
C ASP A 38 3.86 18.64 8.59
N SER A 39 2.93 19.56 8.74
CA SER A 39 1.64 19.53 8.05
C SER A 39 1.78 19.43 6.53
N SER A 40 2.91 19.88 5.97
CA SER A 40 3.21 19.75 4.54
C SER A 40 3.52 18.29 4.17
N LEU A 41 4.31 17.60 5.00
CA LEU A 41 4.61 16.19 4.83
C LEU A 41 3.34 15.34 5.01
N GLU A 42 2.56 15.62 6.05
CA GLU A 42 1.28 14.96 6.32
C GLU A 42 0.33 15.13 5.14
N PHE A 43 0.13 16.35 4.66
CA PHE A 43 -0.69 16.64 3.48
C PHE A 43 -0.20 15.89 2.24
N HIS A 44 1.11 15.84 2.03
CA HIS A 44 1.68 15.14 0.87
C HIS A 44 1.43 13.63 0.93
N ILE A 45 1.61 13.00 2.09
CA ILE A 45 1.37 11.57 2.28
C ILE A 45 -0.12 11.25 2.16
N GLU A 46 -0.99 12.03 2.79
CA GLU A 46 -2.46 11.88 2.67
C GLU A 46 -2.90 12.01 1.21
N SER A 47 -2.42 13.01 0.49
CA SER A 47 -2.72 13.21 -0.93
C SER A 47 -2.28 12.02 -1.78
N LYS A 48 -1.09 11.47 -1.52
CA LYS A 48 -0.61 10.26 -2.19
C LYS A 48 -1.49 9.05 -1.89
N LEU A 49 -1.87 8.85 -0.63
CA LEU A 49 -2.76 7.74 -0.24
C LEU A 49 -4.12 7.82 -0.94
N TYR A 50 -4.72 9.02 -1.03
CA TYR A 50 -5.99 9.20 -1.73
C TYR A 50 -5.90 8.98 -3.23
N GLN A 51 -4.77 9.31 -3.83
CA GLN A 51 -4.52 9.12 -5.27
C GLN A 51 -4.02 7.73 -5.62
N MET A 52 -3.53 6.99 -4.62
CA MET A 52 -2.91 5.69 -4.85
C MET A 52 -3.91 4.69 -5.45
N ARG A 53 -3.52 4.09 -6.57
CA ARG A 53 -4.28 3.05 -7.26
C ARG A 53 -3.35 1.89 -7.59
N GLN A 54 -3.87 0.69 -7.47
CA GLN A 54 -3.17 -0.52 -7.87
C GLN A 54 -2.98 -0.52 -9.40
N GLU A 55 -1.74 -0.62 -9.84
CA GLU A 55 -1.38 -0.64 -11.26
C GLU A 55 -1.66 -1.99 -11.92
N THR A 56 -1.76 -2.00 -13.25
CA THR A 56 -1.90 -3.23 -14.00
C THR A 56 -0.65 -4.09 -13.84
N GLY A 57 -0.82 -5.35 -13.43
CA GLY A 57 0.29 -6.26 -13.14
C GLY A 57 0.91 -6.10 -11.75
N GLN A 58 0.53 -5.08 -10.99
CA GLN A 58 0.97 -4.94 -9.60
C GLN A 58 0.24 -5.93 -8.69
N SER A 59 1.02 -6.71 -7.91
CA SER A 59 0.44 -7.65 -6.96
C SER A 59 -0.23 -6.94 -5.78
N ILE A 60 -1.23 -7.59 -5.19
CA ILE A 60 -1.91 -7.13 -3.95
C ILE A 60 -0.89 -6.92 -2.83
N PHE A 61 0.06 -7.82 -2.68
CA PHE A 61 1.10 -7.72 -1.65
C PHE A 61 1.94 -6.45 -1.81
N TYR A 62 2.40 -6.16 -3.04
CA TYR A 62 3.22 -4.96 -3.29
C TYR A 62 2.42 -3.66 -3.09
N PHE A 63 1.17 -3.62 -3.56
CA PHE A 63 0.27 -2.50 -3.34
C PHE A 63 0.01 -2.24 -1.85
N TYR A 64 -0.21 -3.31 -1.08
CA TYR A 64 -0.37 -3.24 0.39
C TYR A 64 0.90 -2.73 1.08
N SER A 65 2.07 -3.21 0.68
CA SER A 65 3.35 -2.77 1.23
C SER A 65 3.58 -1.26 1.05
N GLN A 66 3.27 -0.72 -0.13
CA GLN A 66 3.35 0.71 -0.39
C GLN A 66 2.40 1.52 0.50
N ALA A 67 1.16 1.07 0.65
CA ALA A 67 0.19 1.71 1.53
C ALA A 67 0.64 1.67 2.99
N SER A 68 1.15 0.53 3.47
CA SER A 68 1.63 0.35 4.84
C SER A 68 2.75 1.31 5.19
N THR A 69 3.73 1.48 4.30
CA THR A 69 4.82 2.44 4.50
C THR A 69 4.30 3.88 4.71
N MET A 70 3.31 4.30 3.90
CA MET A 70 2.71 5.62 4.05
C MET A 70 1.90 5.77 5.34
N TRP A 71 1.17 4.73 5.76
CA TRP A 71 0.44 4.75 7.04
C TRP A 71 1.38 4.78 8.24
N GLU A 72 2.53 4.12 8.18
CA GLU A 72 3.56 4.18 9.22
C GLU A 72 4.13 5.60 9.33
N GLN A 73 4.43 6.25 8.22
CA GLN A 73 4.89 7.64 8.19
C GLN A 73 3.85 8.59 8.82
N LEU A 74 2.56 8.46 8.46
CA LEU A 74 1.49 9.24 9.08
C LEU A 74 1.35 8.94 10.58
N SER A 75 1.53 7.67 10.99
CA SER A 75 1.45 7.30 12.40
C SER A 75 2.55 7.92 13.24
N ALA A 76 3.73 8.12 12.67
CA ALA A 76 4.85 8.79 13.33
C ALA A 76 4.61 10.29 13.55
N ALA A 77 3.77 10.92 12.73
CA ALA A 77 3.39 12.34 12.86
C ALA A 77 2.25 12.57 13.87
N ASN A 78 1.56 11.52 14.32
CA ASN A 78 0.46 11.66 15.28
C ASN A 78 0.96 12.07 16.66
N PRO A 79 0.24 12.98 17.36
CA PRO A 79 0.56 13.33 18.72
C PRO A 79 0.37 12.13 19.67
N PRO A 80 1.14 12.03 20.77
CA PRO A 80 0.99 10.96 21.74
C PRO A 80 -0.38 11.05 22.42
N LEU A 81 -1.14 9.96 22.40
CA LEU A 81 -2.43 9.85 23.07
C LEU A 81 -2.23 9.43 24.51
N VAL A 82 -2.91 10.08 25.45
CA VAL A 82 -2.73 9.87 26.89
C VAL A 82 -3.82 9.00 27.52
N CYS A 83 -5.07 9.09 27.02
CA CYS A 83 -6.19 8.36 27.56
C CYS A 83 -6.30 6.95 26.94
N SER A 84 -6.23 5.89 27.75
CA SER A 84 -6.28 4.50 27.26
C SER A 84 -7.58 4.16 26.52
N LYS A 85 -8.73 4.67 26.96
CA LYS A 85 -10.02 4.45 26.29
C LYS A 85 -10.08 5.12 24.91
N ASP A 86 -9.54 6.33 24.83
CA ASP A 86 -9.51 7.07 23.56
C ASP A 86 -8.51 6.42 22.58
N ILE A 87 -7.42 5.84 23.09
CA ILE A 87 -6.46 5.09 22.29
C ILE A 87 -7.14 3.92 21.59
N GLU A 88 -7.95 3.12 22.28
CA GLU A 88 -8.65 1.99 21.66
C GLU A 88 -9.64 2.43 20.57
N LEU A 89 -10.38 3.51 20.81
CA LEU A 89 -11.31 4.07 19.84
C LEU A 89 -10.58 4.62 18.62
N PHE A 90 -9.49 5.33 18.86
CA PHE A 90 -8.67 5.91 17.79
C PHE A 90 -8.00 4.83 16.93
N VAL A 91 -7.49 3.75 17.53
CA VAL A 91 -6.92 2.61 16.79
C VAL A 91 -7.97 1.98 15.89
N LYS A 92 -9.18 1.68 16.41
CA LYS A 92 -10.28 1.14 15.61
C LYS A 92 -10.69 2.06 14.46
N TYR A 93 -10.77 3.36 14.72
CA TYR A 93 -11.08 4.35 13.70
C TYR A 93 -10.01 4.41 12.61
N ARG A 94 -8.74 4.41 13.00
CA ARG A 94 -7.61 4.44 12.07
C ARG A 94 -7.54 3.17 11.21
N ASP A 95 -7.75 1.99 11.81
CA ASP A 95 -7.75 0.72 11.09
C ASP A 95 -8.88 0.65 10.08
N ARG A 96 -10.06 1.14 10.44
CA ARG A 96 -11.18 1.28 9.50
C ARG A 96 -10.82 2.23 8.34
N ARG A 97 -10.16 3.34 8.61
CA ARG A 97 -9.71 4.27 7.54
C ARG A 97 -8.71 3.62 6.61
N LYS A 98 -7.71 2.91 7.15
CA LYS A 98 -6.74 2.14 6.35
C LYS A 98 -7.45 1.14 5.45
N PHE A 99 -8.39 0.39 6.00
CA PHE A 99 -9.20 -0.57 5.24
C PHE A 99 -9.94 0.12 4.08
N MET A 100 -10.63 1.23 4.34
CA MET A 100 -11.35 1.96 3.30
C MET A 100 -10.42 2.54 2.22
N HIS A 101 -9.28 3.12 2.59
CA HIS A 101 -8.29 3.61 1.63
C HIS A 101 -7.78 2.49 0.73
N PHE A 102 -7.46 1.34 1.31
CA PHE A 102 -6.99 0.18 0.56
C PHE A 102 -8.04 -0.32 -0.43
N MET A 103 -9.30 -0.45 0.01
CA MET A 103 -10.40 -0.87 -0.85
C MET A 103 -10.65 0.09 -2.02
N MET A 104 -10.52 1.42 -1.80
CA MET A 104 -10.68 2.42 -2.86
C MET A 104 -9.58 2.36 -3.93
N GLY A 105 -8.38 1.92 -3.54
CA GLY A 105 -7.23 1.83 -4.43
C GLY A 105 -7.18 0.57 -5.29
N LEU A 106 -7.97 -0.46 -4.99
CA LEU A 106 -7.97 -1.73 -5.71
C LEU A 106 -8.45 -1.60 -7.16
N ARG A 107 -7.86 -2.38 -8.07
CA ARG A 107 -8.31 -2.49 -9.46
C ARG A 107 -9.74 -3.04 -9.56
N LYS A 108 -10.38 -2.72 -10.67
CA LYS A 108 -11.75 -3.19 -10.99
C LYS A 108 -11.87 -4.71 -11.03
N ASP A 109 -10.80 -5.40 -11.33
CA ASP A 109 -10.78 -6.87 -11.37
C ASP A 109 -11.17 -7.49 -10.02
N PHE A 110 -10.87 -6.80 -8.91
CA PHE A 110 -11.20 -7.22 -7.55
C PHE A 110 -12.57 -6.74 -7.07
N GLU A 111 -13.39 -6.13 -7.94
CA GLU A 111 -14.69 -5.58 -7.55
C GLU A 111 -15.61 -6.58 -6.83
N PRO A 112 -15.77 -7.83 -7.28
CA PRO A 112 -16.62 -8.79 -6.58
C PRO A 112 -16.13 -9.10 -5.17
N THR A 113 -14.82 -9.26 -4.99
CA THR A 113 -14.19 -9.52 -3.69
C THR A 113 -14.30 -8.28 -2.79
N ARG A 114 -14.06 -7.08 -3.34
CA ARG A 114 -14.23 -5.81 -2.63
C ARG A 114 -15.66 -5.63 -2.12
N ALA A 115 -16.66 -5.84 -2.96
CA ALA A 115 -18.07 -5.75 -2.59
C ALA A 115 -18.43 -6.73 -1.48
N SER A 116 -17.95 -7.98 -1.58
CA SER A 116 -18.12 -9.00 -0.53
C SER A 116 -17.51 -8.57 0.80
N LEU A 117 -16.26 -8.05 0.79
CA LEU A 117 -15.56 -7.60 2.01
C LEU A 117 -16.27 -6.41 2.67
N LEU A 118 -16.75 -5.46 1.86
CA LEU A 118 -17.45 -4.26 2.36
C LEU A 118 -18.84 -4.55 2.92
N SER A 119 -19.52 -5.60 2.45
CA SER A 119 -20.88 -5.98 2.92
C SER A 119 -20.90 -6.74 4.23
N ARG A 120 -19.73 -7.18 4.73
CA ARG A 120 -19.67 -7.99 5.96
C ARG A 120 -19.89 -7.16 7.22
N SER A 121 -20.61 -7.74 8.16
CA SER A 121 -20.81 -7.20 9.51
C SER A 121 -20.47 -8.29 10.53
N PRO A 122 -19.46 -8.11 11.37
CA PRO A 122 -18.52 -6.98 11.43
C PRO A 122 -17.58 -6.90 10.21
N THR A 123 -17.11 -5.70 9.90
CA THR A 123 -16.08 -5.49 8.86
C THR A 123 -14.82 -6.28 9.21
N PRO A 124 -14.23 -7.03 8.29
CA PRO A 124 -13.00 -7.79 8.53
C PRO A 124 -11.83 -6.85 8.81
N SER A 125 -10.80 -7.35 9.47
CA SER A 125 -9.54 -6.62 9.61
C SER A 125 -8.87 -6.45 8.25
N LEU A 126 -8.03 -5.41 8.12
CA LEU A 126 -7.29 -5.16 6.89
C LEU A 126 -6.42 -6.37 6.51
N ASP A 127 -5.74 -6.99 7.48
CA ASP A 127 -4.89 -8.17 7.23
C ASP A 127 -5.69 -9.38 6.73
N ALA A 128 -6.89 -9.60 7.27
CA ALA A 128 -7.78 -10.67 6.79
C ALA A 128 -8.24 -10.39 5.35
N ALA A 129 -8.58 -9.15 5.04
CA ALA A 129 -8.98 -8.75 3.70
C ALA A 129 -7.84 -8.87 2.68
N VAL A 130 -6.61 -8.47 3.06
CA VAL A 130 -5.42 -8.62 2.21
C VAL A 130 -5.13 -10.08 1.91
N LYS A 131 -5.22 -10.98 2.90
CA LYS A 131 -5.04 -12.42 2.70
C LYS A 131 -6.06 -13.00 1.72
N GLU A 132 -7.32 -12.59 1.84
CA GLU A 132 -8.39 -13.03 0.92
C GLU A 132 -8.16 -12.50 -0.51
N LEU A 133 -7.75 -11.24 -0.64
CA LEU A 133 -7.41 -10.66 -1.94
C LEU A 133 -6.20 -11.33 -2.61
N ILE A 134 -5.17 -11.68 -1.85
CA ILE A 134 -4.02 -12.45 -2.36
C ILE A 134 -4.47 -13.85 -2.80
N SER A 135 -5.34 -14.50 -2.05
CA SER A 135 -5.90 -15.79 -2.43
C SER A 135 -6.68 -15.71 -3.74
N GLU A 136 -7.48 -14.67 -3.92
CA GLU A 136 -8.23 -14.42 -5.15
C GLU A 136 -7.30 -14.07 -6.33
N GLU A 137 -6.23 -13.30 -6.09
CA GLU A 137 -5.20 -13.02 -7.09
C GLU A 137 -4.57 -14.32 -7.60
N ASN A 138 -4.13 -15.19 -6.70
CA ASN A 138 -3.54 -16.49 -7.05
C ASN A 138 -4.54 -17.39 -7.80
N ARG A 139 -5.81 -17.42 -7.37
CA ARG A 139 -6.86 -18.17 -8.07
C ARG A 139 -7.03 -17.71 -9.51
N ARG A 140 -7.01 -16.42 -9.76
CA ARG A 140 -7.12 -15.84 -11.11
C ARG A 140 -5.91 -16.16 -11.98
N LEU A 141 -4.70 -16.04 -11.42
CA LEU A 141 -3.48 -16.39 -12.13
C LEU A 141 -3.51 -17.87 -12.58
N THR A 142 -3.91 -18.77 -11.70
CA THR A 142 -4.05 -20.19 -12.03
C THR A 142 -5.09 -20.44 -13.13
N TYR A 143 -6.23 -19.75 -13.07
CA TYR A 143 -7.27 -19.88 -14.09
C TYR A 143 -6.79 -19.41 -15.47
N HIS A 144 -6.08 -18.28 -15.52
CA HIS A 144 -5.53 -17.78 -16.79
C HIS A 144 -4.47 -18.71 -17.38
N MET A 145 -3.63 -19.33 -16.56
CA MET A 145 -2.65 -20.31 -17.02
C MET A 145 -3.32 -21.58 -17.56
N SER A 146 -4.37 -22.06 -16.91
CA SER A 146 -5.10 -23.26 -17.34
C SER A 146 -5.90 -23.03 -18.64
N SER A 147 -6.39 -21.81 -18.89
CA SER A 147 -7.17 -21.50 -20.09
C SER A 147 -6.30 -21.29 -21.32
N SER A 148 -5.02 -20.98 -21.17
CA SER A 148 -4.07 -20.85 -22.29
C SER A 148 -3.56 -22.20 -22.79
N ASP A 149 -3.64 -23.28 -22.01
CA ASP A 149 -3.23 -24.62 -22.40
C ASP A 149 -4.33 -25.44 -23.13
N HIS A 150 -5.57 -24.98 -23.14
CA HIS A 150 -6.68 -25.63 -23.84
C HIS A 150 -6.98 -24.98 -25.21
N VAL A 151 -5.98 -24.82 -26.06
CA VAL A 151 -6.22 -24.79 -27.51
C VAL A 151 -6.32 -26.26 -27.95
N LEU A 152 -7.48 -26.87 -27.78
CA LEU A 152 -7.83 -28.10 -28.45
C LEU A 152 -7.67 -27.87 -29.96
N ALA A 153 -6.62 -28.47 -30.54
CA ALA A 153 -6.49 -28.53 -31.98
C ALA A 153 -7.74 -29.22 -32.53
N THR A 154 -8.62 -28.46 -33.15
CA THR A 154 -9.73 -28.97 -33.90
C THR A 154 -9.12 -29.82 -35.02
N PRO A 155 -9.41 -31.14 -35.14
CA PRO A 155 -8.90 -31.91 -36.26
C PRO A 155 -9.43 -31.30 -37.52
N SER A 156 -8.52 -30.89 -38.42
CA SER A 156 -8.87 -30.41 -39.74
C SER A 156 -9.68 -31.50 -40.47
N PRO A 157 -10.83 -31.18 -41.07
CA PRO A 157 -11.58 -32.17 -41.82
C PRO A 157 -10.74 -32.64 -43.03
N GLN A 158 -10.41 -33.94 -43.03
CA GLN A 158 -9.77 -34.57 -44.19
C GLN A 158 -10.70 -34.49 -45.41
N PRO A 159 -10.19 -34.08 -46.60
CA PRO A 159 -10.99 -34.10 -47.84
C PRO A 159 -11.41 -35.52 -48.14
N PRO A 160 -12.60 -35.74 -48.71
CA PRO A 160 -13.10 -37.05 -49.05
C PRO A 160 -12.20 -37.72 -50.10
N ILE A 161 -11.80 -38.96 -49.80
CA ILE A 161 -11.04 -39.81 -50.72
C ILE A 161 -11.98 -40.18 -51.87
N THR A 162 -11.80 -39.54 -53.04
CA THR A 162 -12.48 -39.97 -54.27
C THR A 162 -11.88 -41.27 -54.72
N ALA A 163 -12.65 -42.35 -54.59
CA ALA A 163 -12.33 -43.65 -55.20
C ALA A 163 -12.36 -43.52 -56.73
N PHE A 164 -11.22 -43.71 -57.36
CA PHE A 164 -11.14 -43.88 -58.80
C PHE A 164 -11.65 -45.29 -59.17
N THR A 165 -12.81 -45.36 -59.78
CA THR A 165 -13.31 -46.56 -60.51
C THR A 165 -12.63 -46.60 -61.86
N ALA A 166 -11.89 -47.74 -62.15
CA ALA A 166 -11.33 -47.98 -63.42
C ALA A 166 -12.44 -48.43 -64.43
N PRO A 167 -12.44 -47.97 -65.67
CA PRO A 167 -13.37 -48.43 -66.66
C PRO A 167 -12.99 -49.83 -67.25
N PRO A 168 -13.94 -50.56 -67.84
CA PRO A 168 -13.79 -51.95 -68.31
C PRO A 168 -12.87 -52.09 -69.53
#